data_bbfed48132255a5b1db8d6d568ca5805
#
_entry.id   bbfed48132255a5b1db8d6d568ca5805
#
_cell.length_a   1.000
_cell.length_b   1.000
_cell.length_c   1.000
_cell.angle_alpha   90.00
_cell.angle_beta   90.00
_cell.angle_gamma   90.00
#
_symmetry.space_group_name_H-M   'P 1'
#
loop_
_entity.id
_entity.type
_entity.pdbx_description
1 polymer ?
#
loop_
_entity_poly.entity_id
_entity_poly.type
_entity_poly.pdbx_seq_one_letter_code
_entity_poly.pdbx_strand_id
1 'polypeptide(L)'
;MRFPFPESALFFLHNKITPTTIIMSYKYVFIDLDDTLWDFHANAKSSLQEIYETRKLGQLFDSFEQYFSIYAKRNAELWGEYGKGIISKAELSLERFLHPLIQVGIDNSALAIEIGEEYLKMLPTRTALMPHAKELLEYLYPKYPLTIVSNGFIEVQYKKLNSCGLEQYFSHVVLSEAAKALKPAKRIFEYAMQLNNAKAENCIMIGDSYEADIAGAINAGIDQVYFNPASDAADKEATYKIYSLDEVFNIL
;
A
#
# COMPACT_ATOMS: atom_id res chain seq x y z
N MET A 1 -35.73 76.12 22.17
CA MET A 1 -36.44 74.89 21.72
C MET A 1 -35.42 73.94 21.06
N ARG A 2 -35.09 72.85 21.71
CA ARG A 2 -34.19 71.81 21.18
C ARG A 2 -35.03 70.55 20.94
N PHE A 3 -35.04 70.04 19.72
CA PHE A 3 -35.66 68.78 19.41
C PHE A 3 -34.56 67.69 19.48
N PRO A 4 -34.80 66.54 20.12
CA PRO A 4 -33.84 65.40 20.10
C PRO A 4 -34.09 64.55 18.87
N PHE A 5 -33.01 64.14 18.24
CA PHE A 5 -32.96 63.07 17.18
C PHE A 5 -33.06 61.70 17.81
N PRO A 6 -33.81 60.75 17.22
CA PRO A 6 -33.77 59.38 17.70
C PRO A 6 -32.53 58.63 17.20
N GLU A 7 -31.85 57.95 18.12
CA GLU A 7 -30.78 56.99 17.83
C GLU A 7 -31.36 55.78 17.10
N SER A 8 -30.93 55.61 15.85
CA SER A 8 -31.18 54.41 15.10
C SER A 8 -30.23 53.30 15.58
N ALA A 9 -30.76 52.32 16.32
CA ALA A 9 -30.07 51.11 16.69
C ALA A 9 -29.78 50.24 15.45
N LEU A 10 -28.53 50.20 15.00
CA LEU A 10 -28.08 49.23 14.02
C LEU A 10 -27.95 47.86 14.71
N PHE A 11 -28.94 47.00 14.47
CA PHE A 11 -28.85 45.58 14.76
C PHE A 11 -27.87 44.92 13.75
N PHE A 12 -26.64 44.74 14.15
CA PHE A 12 -25.73 43.82 13.45
C PHE A 12 -26.16 42.37 13.76
N LEU A 13 -26.90 41.76 12.86
CA LEU A 13 -27.11 40.33 12.83
C LEU A 13 -25.75 39.66 12.50
N HIS A 14 -25.06 39.24 13.54
CA HIS A 14 -23.95 38.29 13.38
C HIS A 14 -24.56 36.94 13.00
N ASN A 15 -24.65 36.67 11.71
CA ASN A 15 -24.81 35.29 11.22
C ASN A 15 -23.56 34.51 11.62
N LYS A 16 -23.65 33.81 12.75
CA LYS A 16 -22.72 32.74 13.06
C LYS A 16 -22.94 31.66 12.03
N ILE A 17 -22.12 31.66 10.99
CA ILE A 17 -21.94 30.48 10.13
C ILE A 17 -21.30 29.44 11.04
N THR A 18 -22.09 28.56 11.60
CA THR A 18 -21.61 27.32 12.21
C THR A 18 -21.00 26.53 11.07
N PRO A 19 -19.73 26.12 11.16
CA PRO A 19 -19.18 25.22 10.16
C PRO A 19 -20.03 23.95 10.21
N THR A 20 -20.71 23.65 9.11
CA THR A 20 -21.39 22.37 8.91
C THR A 20 -20.26 21.35 8.90
N THR A 21 -20.10 20.59 9.97
CA THR A 21 -19.22 19.43 10.00
C THR A 21 -19.77 18.50 8.93
N ILE A 22 -19.11 18.46 7.79
CA ILE A 22 -19.37 17.45 6.75
C ILE A 22 -18.95 16.15 7.38
N ILE A 23 -19.90 15.37 7.88
CA ILE A 23 -19.65 13.99 8.30
C ILE A 23 -19.38 13.25 6.98
N MET A 24 -18.12 13.03 6.67
CA MET A 24 -17.70 12.22 5.53
C MET A 24 -18.17 10.79 5.80
N SER A 25 -19.15 10.34 5.04
CA SER A 25 -19.68 8.98 5.16
C SER A 25 -19.06 8.13 4.08
N TYR A 26 -17.89 7.53 4.38
CA TYR A 26 -17.30 6.53 3.50
C TYR A 26 -18.22 5.30 3.41
N LYS A 27 -18.26 4.70 2.24
CA LYS A 27 -19.05 3.51 1.95
C LYS A 27 -18.21 2.35 1.44
N TYR A 28 -16.99 2.65 0.96
CA TYR A 28 -16.07 1.68 0.36
C TYR A 28 -14.67 1.94 0.88
N VAL A 29 -13.98 0.88 1.30
CA VAL A 29 -12.60 0.96 1.78
C VAL A 29 -11.71 0.21 0.81
N PHE A 30 -10.78 0.92 0.22
CA PHE A 30 -9.70 0.37 -0.60
C PHE A 30 -8.46 0.21 0.28
N ILE A 31 -7.77 -0.91 0.16
CA ILE A 31 -6.63 -1.22 1.02
C ILE A 31 -5.51 -1.79 0.16
N ASP A 32 -4.29 -1.31 0.34
CA ASP A 32 -3.11 -1.97 -0.20
C ASP A 32 -2.82 -3.27 0.56
N LEU A 33 -2.00 -4.14 0.00
CA LEU A 33 -1.68 -5.42 0.60
C LEU A 33 -0.30 -5.46 1.22
N ASP A 34 0.75 -5.21 0.41
CA ASP A 34 2.15 -5.39 0.82
C ASP A 34 2.61 -4.24 1.72
N ASP A 35 3.17 -4.56 2.89
CA ASP A 35 3.57 -3.62 3.96
C ASP A 35 2.41 -2.76 4.54
N THR A 36 1.17 -2.99 4.08
CA THR A 36 -0.03 -2.42 4.71
C THR A 36 -0.78 -3.47 5.55
N LEU A 37 -1.11 -4.63 4.98
CA LEU A 37 -1.75 -5.74 5.69
C LEU A 37 -0.81 -6.93 5.85
N TRP A 38 -0.05 -7.23 4.81
CA TRP A 38 0.88 -8.35 4.74
C TRP A 38 2.30 -7.82 4.87
N ASP A 39 3.04 -8.27 5.90
CA ASP A 39 4.41 -7.84 6.18
C ASP A 39 5.36 -8.38 5.10
N PHE A 40 5.49 -7.59 4.01
CA PHE A 40 6.36 -7.97 2.90
C PHE A 40 7.80 -8.12 3.34
N HIS A 41 8.30 -7.20 4.18
CA HIS A 41 9.69 -7.21 4.62
C HIS A 41 10.02 -8.49 5.41
N ALA A 42 9.22 -8.85 6.42
CA ALA A 42 9.44 -10.05 7.22
C ALA A 42 9.29 -11.33 6.39
N ASN A 43 8.28 -11.41 5.53
CA ASN A 43 8.03 -12.58 4.70
C ASN A 43 9.10 -12.77 3.61
N ALA A 44 9.55 -11.67 2.98
CA ALA A 44 10.65 -11.70 2.02
C ALA A 44 11.96 -12.13 2.70
N LYS A 45 12.26 -11.54 3.86
CA LYS A 45 13.46 -11.89 4.65
C LYS A 45 13.47 -13.35 5.03
N SER A 46 12.35 -13.89 5.56
CA SER A 46 12.22 -15.30 5.92
C SER A 46 12.37 -16.24 4.71
N SER A 47 11.78 -15.87 3.56
CA SER A 47 11.90 -16.69 2.34
C SER A 47 13.33 -16.70 1.81
N LEU A 48 13.98 -15.56 1.78
CA LEU A 48 15.37 -15.46 1.31
C LEU A 48 16.38 -16.08 2.28
N GLN A 49 16.11 -16.07 3.58
CA GLN A 49 16.92 -16.78 4.57
C GLN A 49 16.95 -18.29 4.28
N GLU A 50 15.78 -18.89 4.04
CA GLU A 50 15.67 -20.32 3.72
C GLU A 50 16.39 -20.66 2.40
N ILE A 51 16.23 -19.82 1.36
CA ILE A 51 16.94 -19.99 0.08
C ILE A 51 18.44 -19.82 0.27
N TYR A 52 18.89 -18.85 1.04
CA TYR A 52 20.29 -18.62 1.35
C TYR A 52 20.94 -19.85 1.99
N GLU A 53 20.25 -20.49 2.93
CA GLU A 53 20.73 -21.70 3.63
C GLU A 53 20.71 -22.93 2.71
N THR A 54 19.58 -23.19 2.04
CA THR A 54 19.40 -24.38 1.20
C THR A 54 20.34 -24.40 -0.02
N ARG A 55 20.56 -23.22 -0.62
CA ARG A 55 21.48 -23.04 -1.75
C ARG A 55 22.92 -22.77 -1.34
N LYS A 56 23.21 -22.73 -0.03
CA LYS A 56 24.55 -22.49 0.52
C LYS A 56 25.18 -21.19 0.02
N LEU A 57 24.37 -20.13 -0.11
CA LEU A 57 24.83 -18.83 -0.60
C LEU A 57 25.86 -18.17 0.34
N GLY A 58 26.00 -18.64 1.58
CA GLY A 58 27.09 -18.29 2.50
C GLY A 58 28.50 -18.63 2.01
N GLN A 59 28.63 -19.38 0.90
CA GLN A 59 29.88 -19.53 0.21
C GLN A 59 30.25 -18.34 -0.71
N LEU A 60 29.27 -17.48 -1.00
CA LEU A 60 29.37 -16.35 -1.92
C LEU A 60 29.31 -15.01 -1.19
N PHE A 61 28.57 -14.94 -0.10
CA PHE A 61 28.35 -13.73 0.70
C PHE A 61 28.91 -13.88 2.11
N ASP A 62 29.38 -12.80 2.71
CA ASP A 62 29.93 -12.79 4.08
C ASP A 62 28.87 -13.15 5.14
N SER A 63 27.61 -12.75 4.89
CA SER A 63 26.48 -13.06 5.76
C SER A 63 25.15 -12.99 5.01
N PHE A 64 24.10 -13.54 5.61
CA PHE A 64 22.73 -13.37 5.10
C PHE A 64 22.31 -11.89 5.13
N GLU A 65 22.68 -11.15 6.16
CA GLU A 65 22.35 -9.72 6.29
C GLU A 65 22.96 -8.91 5.14
N GLN A 66 24.18 -9.21 4.72
CA GLN A 66 24.79 -8.59 3.54
C GLN A 66 23.95 -8.88 2.28
N TYR A 67 23.67 -10.15 2.01
CA TYR A 67 22.84 -10.56 0.87
C TYR A 67 21.48 -9.89 0.86
N PHE A 68 20.77 -9.94 2.00
CA PHE A 68 19.43 -9.38 2.14
C PHE A 68 19.42 -7.85 2.00
N SER A 69 20.42 -7.17 2.56
CA SER A 69 20.54 -5.71 2.44
C SER A 69 20.70 -5.25 0.98
N ILE A 70 21.56 -5.95 0.22
CA ILE A 70 21.78 -5.67 -1.21
C ILE A 70 20.48 -5.94 -2.00
N TYR A 71 19.84 -7.08 -1.75
CA TYR A 71 18.55 -7.43 -2.36
C TYR A 71 17.46 -6.39 -2.04
N ALA A 72 17.25 -6.08 -0.77
CA ALA A 72 16.15 -5.21 -0.34
C ALA A 72 16.26 -3.81 -0.95
N LYS A 73 17.47 -3.24 -0.95
CA LYS A 73 17.74 -1.94 -1.57
C LYS A 73 17.42 -1.97 -3.08
N ARG A 74 17.97 -2.94 -3.81
CA ARG A 74 17.77 -3.02 -5.26
C ARG A 74 16.32 -3.35 -5.62
N ASN A 75 15.66 -4.21 -4.86
CA ASN A 75 14.24 -4.52 -5.05
C ASN A 75 13.36 -3.27 -4.92
N ALA A 76 13.59 -2.41 -3.92
CA ALA A 76 12.84 -1.16 -3.77
C ALA A 76 13.06 -0.21 -4.96
N GLU A 77 14.31 -0.05 -5.43
CA GLU A 77 14.63 0.75 -6.62
C GLU A 77 13.91 0.22 -7.86
N LEU A 78 13.97 -1.10 -8.10
CA LEU A 78 13.34 -1.76 -9.26
C LEU A 78 11.82 -1.63 -9.25
N TRP A 79 11.17 -1.73 -8.10
CA TRP A 79 9.74 -1.48 -8.01
C TRP A 79 9.38 -0.03 -8.33
N GLY A 80 10.23 0.93 -7.94
CA GLY A 80 10.08 2.34 -8.33
C GLY A 80 10.26 2.56 -9.84
N GLU A 81 11.23 1.89 -10.46
CA GLU A 81 11.47 1.91 -11.90
C GLU A 81 10.32 1.27 -12.68
N TYR A 82 9.83 0.12 -12.21
CA TYR A 82 8.67 -0.58 -12.79
C TYR A 82 7.38 0.24 -12.69
N GLY A 83 7.14 0.87 -11.54
CA GLY A 83 5.99 1.76 -11.34
C GLY A 83 5.97 2.95 -12.32
N LYS A 84 7.13 3.41 -12.76
CA LYS A 84 7.30 4.47 -13.76
C LYS A 84 7.32 3.95 -15.20
N GLY A 85 7.22 2.63 -15.41
CA GLY A 85 7.30 2.01 -16.72
C GLY A 85 8.69 2.06 -17.36
N ILE A 86 9.76 2.28 -16.57
CA ILE A 86 11.15 2.33 -17.04
C ILE A 86 11.66 0.93 -17.36
N ILE A 87 11.26 -0.06 -16.57
CA ILE A 87 11.62 -1.46 -16.75
C ILE A 87 10.39 -2.34 -16.88
N SER A 88 10.55 -3.50 -17.49
CA SER A 88 9.53 -4.53 -17.62
C SER A 88 9.45 -5.42 -16.37
N LYS A 89 8.35 -6.20 -16.23
CA LYS A 89 8.20 -7.26 -15.22
C LYS A 89 9.33 -8.29 -15.28
N ALA A 90 9.80 -8.63 -16.49
CA ALA A 90 10.87 -9.59 -16.69
C ALA A 90 12.21 -9.05 -16.17
N GLU A 91 12.54 -7.80 -16.46
CA GLU A 91 13.73 -7.13 -15.95
C GLU A 91 13.69 -7.01 -14.42
N LEU A 92 12.58 -6.55 -13.83
CA LEU A 92 12.40 -6.52 -12.38
C LEU A 92 12.64 -7.92 -11.77
N SER A 93 12.04 -8.96 -12.36
CA SER A 93 12.09 -10.32 -11.83
C SER A 93 13.52 -10.92 -11.87
N LEU A 94 14.31 -10.58 -12.86
CA LEU A 94 15.70 -11.03 -13.00
C LEU A 94 16.64 -10.18 -12.14
N GLU A 95 16.60 -8.87 -12.32
CA GLU A 95 17.59 -7.94 -11.77
C GLU A 95 17.65 -7.95 -10.23
N ARG A 96 16.52 -8.12 -9.54
CA ARG A 96 16.50 -8.17 -8.07
C ARG A 96 17.29 -9.32 -7.47
N PHE A 97 17.52 -10.41 -8.22
CA PHE A 97 18.32 -11.56 -7.80
C PHE A 97 19.71 -11.59 -8.46
N LEU A 98 19.84 -11.06 -9.67
CA LEU A 98 21.12 -10.97 -10.37
C LEU A 98 22.02 -9.89 -9.74
N HIS A 99 21.46 -8.74 -9.37
CA HIS A 99 22.24 -7.65 -8.79
C HIS A 99 23.05 -8.07 -7.54
N PRO A 100 22.49 -8.76 -6.53
CA PRO A 100 23.29 -9.24 -5.40
C PRO A 100 24.45 -10.13 -5.81
N LEU A 101 24.27 -11.01 -6.79
CA LEU A 101 25.34 -11.89 -7.30
C LEU A 101 26.45 -11.08 -7.96
N ILE A 102 26.11 -10.08 -8.77
CA ILE A 102 27.08 -9.18 -9.41
C ILE A 102 27.91 -8.45 -8.36
N GLN A 103 27.33 -8.02 -7.25
CA GLN A 103 28.03 -7.30 -6.18
C GLN A 103 29.15 -8.14 -5.52
N VAL A 104 29.09 -9.46 -5.64
CA VAL A 104 30.13 -10.38 -5.16
C VAL A 104 30.94 -11.00 -6.31
N GLY A 105 30.88 -10.39 -7.50
CA GLY A 105 31.69 -10.80 -8.67
C GLY A 105 31.14 -11.99 -9.46
N ILE A 106 29.87 -12.36 -9.27
CA ILE A 106 29.24 -13.50 -9.94
C ILE A 106 28.21 -13.00 -10.96
N ASP A 107 28.54 -13.04 -12.23
CA ASP A 107 27.61 -12.79 -13.34
C ASP A 107 26.98 -14.11 -13.80
N ASN A 108 25.87 -14.50 -13.14
CA ASN A 108 25.19 -15.77 -13.42
C ASN A 108 23.66 -15.59 -13.42
N SER A 109 23.13 -15.23 -14.59
CA SER A 109 21.68 -15.05 -14.78
C SER A 109 20.89 -16.35 -14.57
N ALA A 110 21.47 -17.53 -14.86
CA ALA A 110 20.78 -18.81 -14.63
C ALA A 110 20.55 -19.05 -13.13
N LEU A 111 21.56 -18.81 -12.30
CA LEU A 111 21.42 -18.90 -10.83
C LEU A 111 20.41 -17.87 -10.30
N ALA A 112 20.44 -16.64 -10.83
CA ALA A 112 19.47 -15.60 -10.45
C ALA A 112 18.01 -16.00 -10.77
N ILE A 113 17.79 -16.60 -11.94
CA ILE A 113 16.47 -17.11 -12.36
C ILE A 113 16.01 -18.23 -11.41
N GLU A 114 16.88 -19.19 -11.10
CA GLU A 114 16.55 -20.28 -10.19
C GLU A 114 16.19 -19.78 -8.78
N ILE A 115 16.95 -18.82 -8.23
CA ILE A 115 16.64 -18.18 -6.95
C ILE A 115 15.27 -17.48 -7.04
N GLY A 116 15.02 -16.77 -8.14
CA GLY A 116 13.76 -16.05 -8.36
C GLY A 116 12.54 -16.98 -8.44
N GLU A 117 12.66 -18.10 -9.13
CA GLU A 117 11.60 -19.11 -9.22
C GLU A 117 11.28 -19.74 -7.86
N GLU A 118 12.31 -20.08 -7.09
CA GLU A 118 12.17 -20.63 -5.76
C GLU A 118 11.52 -19.60 -4.81
N TYR A 119 11.98 -18.36 -4.88
CA TYR A 119 11.40 -17.26 -4.11
C TYR A 119 9.91 -17.04 -4.42
N LEU A 120 9.50 -17.03 -5.69
CA LEU A 120 8.10 -16.86 -6.09
C LEU A 120 7.22 -18.06 -5.73
N LYS A 121 7.79 -19.24 -5.53
CA LYS A 121 7.06 -20.40 -5.00
C LYS A 121 6.88 -20.29 -3.48
N MET A 122 7.89 -19.81 -2.78
CA MET A 122 7.97 -19.79 -1.31
C MET A 122 7.28 -18.53 -0.71
N LEU A 123 7.58 -17.35 -1.24
CA LEU A 123 7.10 -16.07 -0.71
C LEU A 123 5.60 -16.05 -0.43
N PRO A 124 4.71 -16.42 -1.37
CA PRO A 124 3.26 -16.31 -1.16
C PRO A 124 2.70 -17.36 -0.18
N THR A 125 3.54 -18.27 0.33
CA THR A 125 3.13 -19.22 1.40
C THR A 125 3.40 -18.67 2.80
N ARG A 126 4.11 -17.56 2.92
CA ARG A 126 4.39 -16.89 4.19
C ARG A 126 3.15 -16.15 4.68
N THR A 127 3.03 -16.05 6.01
CA THR A 127 1.77 -15.60 6.64
C THR A 127 1.95 -14.48 7.66
N ALA A 128 3.14 -13.86 7.74
CA ALA A 128 3.33 -12.72 8.62
C ALA A 128 2.46 -11.54 8.16
N LEU A 129 1.69 -10.98 9.07
CA LEU A 129 0.85 -9.82 8.85
C LEU A 129 1.43 -8.61 9.59
N MET A 130 1.09 -7.42 9.11
CA MET A 130 1.35 -6.20 9.85
C MET A 130 0.59 -6.24 11.20
N PRO A 131 1.16 -5.64 12.26
CA PRO A 131 0.45 -5.56 13.54
C PRO A 131 -0.95 -4.98 13.37
N HIS A 132 -1.95 -5.59 14.01
CA HIS A 132 -3.37 -5.23 13.97
C HIS A 132 -4.07 -5.39 12.59
N ALA A 133 -3.43 -5.96 11.57
CA ALA A 133 -4.03 -6.10 10.24
C ALA A 133 -5.29 -6.98 10.26
N LYS A 134 -5.26 -8.08 11.03
CA LYS A 134 -6.41 -8.98 11.13
C LYS A 134 -7.55 -8.33 11.89
N GLU A 135 -7.27 -7.70 13.03
CA GLU A 135 -8.23 -6.97 13.84
C GLU A 135 -8.89 -5.84 13.04
N LEU A 136 -8.12 -5.13 12.21
CA LEU A 136 -8.63 -4.11 11.31
C LEU A 136 -9.64 -4.70 10.31
N LEU A 137 -9.30 -5.82 9.67
CA LEU A 137 -10.20 -6.46 8.72
C LEU A 137 -11.48 -6.97 9.39
N GLU A 138 -11.39 -7.59 10.56
CA GLU A 138 -12.52 -8.03 11.37
C GLU A 138 -13.44 -6.87 11.78
N TYR A 139 -12.86 -5.69 12.05
CA TYR A 139 -13.61 -4.46 12.38
C TYR A 139 -14.30 -3.84 11.17
N LEU A 140 -13.63 -3.78 10.01
CA LEU A 140 -14.14 -3.12 8.80
C LEU A 140 -15.12 -3.98 8.01
N TYR A 141 -14.89 -5.29 7.92
CA TYR A 141 -15.63 -6.21 7.07
C TYR A 141 -17.16 -6.18 7.27
N PRO A 142 -17.72 -6.13 8.49
CA PRO A 142 -19.16 -6.06 8.69
C PRO A 142 -19.77 -4.68 8.35
N LYS A 143 -18.93 -3.65 8.14
CA LYS A 143 -19.36 -2.26 7.95
C LYS A 143 -19.23 -1.80 6.51
N TYR A 144 -18.20 -2.29 5.80
CA TYR A 144 -17.81 -1.78 4.48
C TYR A 144 -17.48 -2.92 3.51
N PRO A 145 -17.85 -2.82 2.22
CA PRO A 145 -17.19 -3.56 1.15
C PRO A 145 -15.71 -3.19 1.09
N LEU A 146 -14.84 -4.18 1.26
CA LEU A 146 -13.40 -4.01 1.20
C LEU A 146 -12.87 -4.42 -0.17
N THR A 147 -11.93 -3.65 -0.71
CA THR A 147 -11.28 -3.93 -2.01
C THR A 147 -9.78 -3.79 -1.87
N ILE A 148 -9.03 -4.85 -2.22
CA ILE A 148 -7.58 -4.74 -2.39
C ILE A 148 -7.27 -3.95 -3.66
N VAL A 149 -6.30 -3.00 -3.58
CA VAL A 149 -5.74 -2.29 -4.73
C VAL A 149 -4.22 -2.38 -4.66
N SER A 150 -3.60 -3.26 -5.47
CA SER A 150 -2.18 -3.59 -5.35
C SER A 150 -1.45 -3.60 -6.70
N ASN A 151 -0.17 -3.21 -6.69
CA ASN A 151 0.75 -3.32 -7.83
C ASN A 151 1.38 -4.71 -7.98
N GLY A 152 1.16 -5.59 -7.01
CA GLY A 152 1.71 -6.94 -7.03
C GLY A 152 1.15 -7.82 -8.15
N PHE A 153 1.88 -8.88 -8.49
CA PHE A 153 1.55 -9.78 -9.59
C PHE A 153 0.39 -10.72 -9.24
N ILE A 154 -0.51 -10.97 -10.20
CA ILE A 154 -1.73 -11.76 -10.01
C ILE A 154 -1.42 -13.13 -9.38
N GLU A 155 -0.43 -13.84 -9.92
CA GLU A 155 -0.05 -15.18 -9.47
C GLU A 155 0.50 -15.24 -8.04
N VAL A 156 0.89 -14.08 -7.48
CA VAL A 156 1.44 -13.95 -6.13
C VAL A 156 0.38 -13.49 -5.13
N GLN A 157 -0.37 -12.42 -5.46
CA GLN A 157 -1.26 -11.76 -4.51
C GLN A 157 -2.43 -12.65 -4.07
N TYR A 158 -3.08 -13.38 -4.99
CA TYR A 158 -4.14 -14.33 -4.61
C TYR A 158 -3.63 -15.44 -3.70
N LYS A 159 -2.40 -15.95 -3.94
CA LYS A 159 -1.81 -16.96 -3.07
C LYS A 159 -1.51 -16.42 -1.67
N LYS A 160 -1.01 -15.18 -1.55
CA LYS A 160 -0.81 -14.52 -0.25
C LYS A 160 -2.12 -14.42 0.53
N LEU A 161 -3.17 -13.88 -0.10
CA LEU A 161 -4.49 -13.74 0.52
C LEU A 161 -5.04 -15.09 1.00
N ASN A 162 -4.93 -16.11 0.17
CA ASN A 162 -5.39 -17.47 0.52
C ASN A 162 -4.56 -18.07 1.67
N SER A 163 -3.21 -17.99 1.60
CA SER A 163 -2.31 -18.56 2.62
C SER A 163 -2.52 -17.93 4.00
N CYS A 164 -2.91 -16.64 4.05
CA CYS A 164 -3.21 -15.93 5.29
C CYS A 164 -4.68 -16.02 5.73
N GLY A 165 -5.56 -16.63 4.92
CA GLY A 165 -7.00 -16.68 5.18
C GLY A 165 -7.66 -15.30 5.12
N LEU A 166 -7.09 -14.37 4.32
CA LEU A 166 -7.60 -13.00 4.21
C LEU A 166 -8.58 -12.81 3.05
N GLU A 167 -8.62 -13.72 2.06
CA GLU A 167 -9.43 -13.60 0.86
C GLU A 167 -10.93 -13.35 1.18
N GLN A 168 -11.43 -13.97 2.23
CA GLN A 168 -12.83 -13.88 2.66
C GLN A 168 -13.30 -12.46 3.04
N TYR A 169 -12.38 -11.55 3.37
CA TYR A 169 -12.72 -10.18 3.78
C TYR A 169 -12.97 -9.25 2.58
N PHE A 170 -12.55 -9.63 1.38
CA PHE A 170 -12.57 -8.72 0.24
C PHE A 170 -13.64 -9.06 -0.78
N SER A 171 -14.43 -8.04 -1.12
CA SER A 171 -15.41 -8.12 -2.22
C SER A 171 -14.73 -8.13 -3.59
N HIS A 172 -13.59 -7.43 -3.70
CA HIS A 172 -12.80 -7.35 -4.94
C HIS A 172 -11.31 -7.30 -4.64
N VAL A 173 -10.52 -7.85 -5.58
CA VAL A 173 -9.06 -7.74 -5.61
C VAL A 173 -8.67 -7.10 -6.94
N VAL A 174 -8.25 -5.85 -6.88
CA VAL A 174 -7.82 -5.05 -8.03
C VAL A 174 -6.31 -5.07 -8.10
N LEU A 175 -5.79 -5.69 -9.16
CA LEU A 175 -4.37 -5.78 -9.43
C LEU A 175 -4.01 -4.98 -10.69
N SER A 176 -2.79 -4.48 -10.73
CA SER A 176 -2.30 -3.63 -11.83
C SER A 176 -2.48 -4.23 -13.22
N GLU A 177 -2.30 -5.55 -13.35
CA GLU A 177 -2.46 -6.27 -14.62
C GLU A 177 -3.92 -6.26 -15.10
N ALA A 178 -4.89 -6.43 -14.19
CA ALA A 178 -6.33 -6.38 -14.52
C ALA A 178 -6.77 -4.95 -14.88
N ALA A 179 -6.30 -3.97 -14.14
CA ALA A 179 -6.57 -2.55 -14.39
C ALA A 179 -5.82 -2.00 -15.61
N LYS A 180 -4.79 -2.70 -16.09
CA LYS A 180 -3.83 -2.25 -17.10
C LYS A 180 -3.19 -0.90 -16.71
N ALA A 181 -2.93 -0.73 -15.44
CA ALA A 181 -2.32 0.46 -14.85
C ALA A 181 -1.78 0.14 -13.46
N LEU A 182 -0.61 0.68 -13.13
CA LEU A 182 0.01 0.61 -11.81
C LEU A 182 -0.39 1.84 -10.97
N LYS A 183 -0.53 1.71 -9.66
CA LYS A 183 -0.52 2.87 -8.76
C LYS A 183 0.81 3.61 -8.95
N PRO A 184 0.83 4.95 -9.02
CA PRO A 184 -0.22 5.92 -8.69
C PRO A 184 -1.13 6.33 -9.86
N ALA A 185 -1.15 5.65 -11.00
CA ALA A 185 -2.02 6.04 -12.10
C ALA A 185 -3.50 6.02 -11.68
N LYS A 186 -4.22 7.10 -11.93
CA LYS A 186 -5.65 7.26 -11.60
C LYS A 186 -6.51 6.09 -12.06
N ARG A 187 -6.15 5.49 -13.20
CA ARG A 187 -6.91 4.41 -13.84
C ARG A 187 -7.13 3.17 -12.95
N ILE A 188 -6.17 2.78 -12.11
CA ILE A 188 -6.36 1.62 -11.23
C ILE A 188 -7.40 1.90 -10.15
N PHE A 189 -7.44 3.13 -9.63
CA PHE A 189 -8.46 3.57 -8.66
C PHE A 189 -9.83 3.72 -9.34
N GLU A 190 -9.88 4.26 -10.55
CA GLU A 190 -11.12 4.34 -11.34
C GLU A 190 -11.69 2.94 -11.62
N TYR A 191 -10.82 1.96 -11.93
CA TYR A 191 -11.22 0.58 -12.11
C TYR A 191 -11.77 -0.04 -10.81
N ALA A 192 -11.13 0.23 -9.66
CA ALA A 192 -11.64 -0.19 -8.35
C ALA A 192 -13.00 0.44 -8.03
N MET A 193 -13.18 1.73 -8.28
CA MET A 193 -14.48 2.42 -8.12
C MET A 193 -15.54 1.83 -9.04
N GLN A 194 -15.21 1.54 -10.30
CA GLN A 194 -16.15 0.94 -11.25
C GLN A 194 -16.65 -0.44 -10.79
N LEU A 195 -15.77 -1.31 -10.29
CA LEU A 195 -16.17 -2.62 -9.78
C LEU A 195 -17.11 -2.53 -8.57
N ASN A 196 -16.94 -1.51 -7.75
CA ASN A 196 -17.77 -1.26 -6.58
C ASN A 196 -19.01 -0.39 -6.87
N ASN A 197 -19.21 0.07 -8.11
CA ASN A 197 -20.21 1.08 -8.44
C ASN A 197 -20.13 2.31 -7.50
N ALA A 198 -18.92 2.74 -7.19
CA ALA A 198 -18.60 3.75 -6.19
C ALA A 198 -18.21 5.09 -6.84
N LYS A 199 -18.41 6.18 -6.10
CA LYS A 199 -17.88 7.51 -6.43
C LYS A 199 -16.70 7.80 -5.50
N ALA A 200 -15.74 8.61 -5.98
CA ALA A 200 -14.54 8.96 -5.22
C ALA A 200 -14.86 9.51 -3.81
N GLU A 201 -15.84 10.39 -3.70
CA GLU A 201 -16.30 11.02 -2.46
C GLU A 201 -16.80 10.04 -1.38
N ASN A 202 -17.10 8.79 -1.76
CA ASN A 202 -17.56 7.73 -0.87
C ASN A 202 -16.49 6.68 -0.59
N CYS A 203 -15.29 6.86 -1.12
CA CYS A 203 -14.17 5.92 -0.99
C CYS A 203 -13.08 6.48 -0.09
N ILE A 204 -12.36 5.58 0.57
CA ILE A 204 -11.13 5.90 1.27
C ILE A 204 -10.09 4.84 0.96
N MET A 205 -8.82 5.25 0.76
CA MET A 205 -7.68 4.36 0.49
C MET A 205 -6.78 4.29 1.72
N ILE A 206 -6.46 3.08 2.17
CA ILE A 206 -5.49 2.81 3.24
C ILE A 206 -4.26 2.19 2.59
N GLY A 207 -3.07 2.78 2.81
CA GLY A 207 -1.82 2.26 2.27
C GLY A 207 -0.59 2.88 2.91
N ASP A 208 0.56 2.21 2.76
CA ASP A 208 1.86 2.61 3.31
C ASP A 208 2.73 3.40 2.32
N SER A 209 2.54 3.19 1.01
CA SER A 209 3.31 3.88 -0.01
C SER A 209 2.72 5.25 -0.32
N TYR A 210 3.43 6.32 0.11
CA TYR A 210 2.98 7.66 -0.20
C TYR A 210 2.83 7.91 -1.71
N GLU A 211 3.82 7.50 -2.51
CA GLU A 211 3.83 7.74 -3.95
C GLU A 211 2.77 6.89 -4.67
N ALA A 212 2.62 5.63 -4.31
CA ALA A 212 1.71 4.73 -5.00
C ALA A 212 0.27 4.87 -4.51
N ASP A 213 0.04 4.81 -3.19
CA ASP A 213 -1.28 4.74 -2.60
C ASP A 213 -1.87 6.13 -2.38
N ILE A 214 -1.12 6.99 -1.68
CA ILE A 214 -1.65 8.26 -1.19
C ILE A 214 -1.74 9.26 -2.32
N ALA A 215 -0.63 9.55 -3.01
CA ALA A 215 -0.65 10.46 -4.16
C ALA A 215 -1.55 9.94 -5.29
N GLY A 216 -1.61 8.61 -5.49
CA GLY A 216 -2.50 7.99 -6.46
C GLY A 216 -3.98 8.20 -6.12
N ALA A 217 -4.36 8.01 -4.86
CA ALA A 217 -5.72 8.23 -4.37
C ALA A 217 -6.11 9.72 -4.41
N ILE A 218 -5.21 10.63 -4.03
CA ILE A 218 -5.40 12.09 -4.18
C ILE A 218 -5.71 12.43 -5.64
N ASN A 219 -4.92 11.93 -6.59
CA ASN A 219 -5.13 12.15 -8.02
C ASN A 219 -6.46 11.59 -8.52
N ALA A 220 -6.98 10.55 -7.86
CA ALA A 220 -8.30 9.98 -8.16
C ALA A 220 -9.46 10.67 -7.43
N GLY A 221 -9.18 11.62 -6.54
CA GLY A 221 -10.17 12.33 -5.72
C GLY A 221 -10.72 11.50 -4.57
N ILE A 222 -9.97 10.47 -4.14
CA ILE A 222 -10.31 9.57 -3.04
C ILE A 222 -9.55 10.02 -1.79
N ASP A 223 -10.21 10.06 -0.64
CA ASP A 223 -9.56 10.33 0.65
C ASP A 223 -8.62 9.21 1.06
N GLN A 224 -7.62 9.53 1.91
CA GLN A 224 -6.52 8.63 2.21
C GLN A 224 -6.27 8.51 3.71
N VAL A 225 -5.90 7.29 4.11
CA VAL A 225 -5.26 6.98 5.39
C VAL A 225 -3.82 6.55 5.06
N TYR A 226 -2.87 7.43 5.33
CA TYR A 226 -1.45 7.14 5.19
C TYR A 226 -0.95 6.36 6.40
N PHE A 227 -0.66 5.07 6.20
CA PHE A 227 -0.04 4.21 7.20
C PHE A 227 1.48 4.35 7.14
N ASN A 228 2.09 4.98 8.15
CA ASN A 228 3.53 5.23 8.20
C ASN A 228 4.13 4.82 9.54
N PRO A 229 4.27 3.50 9.81
CA PRO A 229 4.77 3.00 11.09
C PRO A 229 6.19 3.45 11.42
N ALA A 230 7.01 3.77 10.42
CA ALA A 230 8.38 4.27 10.61
C ALA A 230 8.44 5.74 11.02
N SER A 231 7.35 6.50 10.86
CA SER A 231 7.28 7.93 11.18
C SER A 231 8.34 8.82 10.49
N ASP A 232 8.80 8.41 9.32
CA ASP A 232 9.92 9.02 8.59
C ASP A 232 9.53 10.14 7.62
N ALA A 233 8.23 10.34 7.36
CA ALA A 233 7.72 11.25 6.35
C ALA A 233 6.80 12.32 6.97
N ALA A 234 7.35 13.21 7.80
CA ALA A 234 6.57 14.16 8.62
C ALA A 234 5.69 15.13 7.80
N ASP A 235 6.13 15.55 6.61
CA ASP A 235 5.50 16.66 5.86
C ASP A 235 4.65 16.26 4.66
N LYS A 236 4.41 14.96 4.45
CA LYS A 236 3.58 14.50 3.33
C LYS A 236 2.10 14.68 3.65
N GLU A 237 1.33 15.30 2.74
CA GLU A 237 -0.10 15.56 2.94
C GLU A 237 -0.94 14.30 2.71
N ALA A 238 -1.87 14.03 3.62
CA ALA A 238 -2.91 13.01 3.50
C ALA A 238 -4.14 13.43 4.30
N THR A 239 -5.32 12.90 3.99
CA THR A 239 -6.55 13.17 4.75
C THR A 239 -6.38 12.73 6.21
N TYR A 240 -5.81 11.54 6.41
CA TYR A 240 -5.44 11.01 7.71
C TYR A 240 -4.04 10.41 7.67
N LYS A 241 -3.31 10.49 8.79
CA LYS A 241 -2.02 9.83 8.99
C LYS A 241 -2.11 8.98 10.24
N ILE A 242 -1.65 7.73 10.13
CA ILE A 242 -1.62 6.78 11.23
C ILE A 242 -0.26 6.10 11.31
N TYR A 243 0.12 5.68 12.49
CA TYR A 243 1.36 4.95 12.76
C TYR A 243 1.09 3.50 13.16
N SER A 244 -0.16 3.18 13.48
CA SER A 244 -0.64 1.84 13.78
C SER A 244 -2.01 1.62 13.15
N LEU A 245 -2.29 0.40 12.67
CA LEU A 245 -3.55 0.09 11.97
C LEU A 245 -4.78 0.17 12.86
N ASP A 246 -4.65 0.01 14.18
CA ASP A 246 -5.75 0.16 15.13
C ASP A 246 -6.23 1.62 15.27
N GLU A 247 -5.43 2.61 14.86
CA GLU A 247 -5.87 4.01 14.82
C GLU A 247 -6.99 4.24 13.80
N VAL A 248 -7.15 3.36 12.79
CA VAL A 248 -8.26 3.41 11.83
C VAL A 248 -9.62 3.30 12.52
N PHE A 249 -9.71 2.65 13.68
CA PHE A 249 -10.94 2.52 14.45
C PHE A 249 -11.52 3.87 14.93
N ASN A 250 -10.70 4.92 14.93
CA ASN A 250 -11.14 6.28 15.26
C ASN A 250 -11.53 7.09 14.01
N ILE A 251 -11.36 6.53 12.82
CA ILE A 251 -11.62 7.18 11.52
C ILE A 251 -12.88 6.59 10.87
N LEU A 252 -13.06 5.25 10.99
CA LEU A 252 -14.08 4.47 10.28
C LEU A 252 -15.04 3.69 11.21
#